data_ded8f34d47bdd9680cdf022530106f27
#
_entry.id   ded8f34d47bdd9680cdf022530106f27
#
_cell.length_a   1.000
_cell.length_b   1.000
_cell.length_c   1.000
_cell.angle_alpha   90.00
_cell.angle_beta   90.00
_cell.angle_gamma   90.00
#
_symmetry.space_group_name_H-M   'P 1'
#
loop_
_entity.id
_entity.type
_entity.pdbx_description
1 polymer ?
#
loop_
_entity_poly.entity_id
_entity_poly.type
_entity_poly.pdbx_seq_one_letter_code
_entity_poly.pdbx_strand_id
1 'polypeptide(L)'
;MMRKALLVFSLLLSVAAASANPAETTEALDIGSRLELFVDDYLIESMNGVQLRLHSPRSAGQVLAFDRPWEGNTSLYSTVFRDGDIYRLYYRGSSHPDYVVRPLMETGEEVVPSHPQVTCYAESRDGLNWTLPDLGLVSFNGSRHNNLCRFSRENAEGVGVVHDPHDPDPKRRYKAFYWEHSVRSPHKIPVAVEINAMSVSFSSDGKNWTNHPGNPVIPQASDTGHQAMWDPFRKVFVAYGRFGAGGRRIARSESRDFIDWSPSQLVFAADATDTRSRGGRPQFYGMGTTIYEGAYIGLPWLFWENSSNRLDVQLASSRDGIHWQRAGNRRTLIPNGKKGTWDGGCIFTASQPLQGLGDRIFIFYSASRHDHNYTKRK
;
A
#
# COMPACT_ATOMS: atom_id res chain seq x y z
N MET A 1 77.34 -23.06 -36.44
CA MET A 1 77.58 -21.70 -35.92
C MET A 1 76.40 -21.26 -35.13
N MET A 2 76.41 -21.42 -33.80
CA MET A 2 75.33 -21.05 -32.89
C MET A 2 75.63 -19.66 -32.32
N ARG A 3 74.77 -18.69 -32.54
CA ARG A 3 74.79 -17.40 -31.86
C ARG A 3 73.89 -17.46 -30.63
N LYS A 4 74.52 -17.30 -29.43
CA LYS A 4 73.87 -17.16 -28.16
C LYS A 4 73.30 -15.73 -28.03
N ALA A 5 72.00 -15.59 -27.81
CA ALA A 5 71.38 -14.32 -27.46
C ALA A 5 71.38 -14.21 -25.94
N LEU A 6 71.93 -13.11 -25.42
CA LEU A 6 71.90 -12.74 -24.01
C LEU A 6 70.63 -11.94 -23.71
N LEU A 7 69.70 -12.45 -22.89
CA LEU A 7 68.58 -11.69 -22.39
C LEU A 7 68.98 -10.95 -21.09
N VAL A 8 68.94 -9.63 -21.16
CA VAL A 8 69.11 -8.76 -19.95
C VAL A 8 67.70 -8.50 -19.39
N PHE A 9 67.46 -8.96 -18.17
CA PHE A 9 66.26 -8.65 -17.39
C PHE A 9 66.50 -7.35 -16.61
N SER A 10 65.80 -6.27 -17.02
CA SER A 10 65.71 -5.04 -16.24
C SER A 10 64.56 -5.12 -15.26
N LEU A 11 64.87 -5.14 -13.96
CA LEU A 11 63.90 -5.10 -12.88
C LEU A 11 63.51 -3.62 -12.64
N LEU A 12 62.34 -3.24 -13.08
CA LEU A 12 61.72 -1.93 -12.74
C LEU A 12 60.98 -2.06 -11.40
N LEU A 13 61.56 -1.50 -10.34
CA LEU A 13 60.86 -1.26 -9.08
C LEU A 13 59.88 -0.08 -9.28
N SER A 14 58.61 -0.35 -9.39
CA SER A 14 57.58 0.67 -9.28
C SER A 14 57.27 0.94 -7.79
N VAL A 15 57.70 2.08 -7.30
CA VAL A 15 57.26 2.61 -6.01
C VAL A 15 55.83 3.12 -6.21
N ALA A 16 54.85 2.36 -5.71
CA ALA A 16 53.46 2.84 -5.62
C ALA A 16 53.41 3.92 -4.52
N ALA A 17 53.29 5.16 -4.92
CA ALA A 17 52.91 6.22 -4.01
C ALA A 17 51.47 5.98 -3.61
N ALA A 18 51.21 5.61 -2.37
CA ALA A 18 49.87 5.62 -1.79
C ALA A 18 49.41 7.07 -1.75
N SER A 19 48.58 7.45 -2.71
CA SER A 19 47.81 8.67 -2.60
C SER A 19 46.80 8.48 -1.46
N ALA A 20 47.07 9.10 -0.32
CA ALA A 20 46.05 9.31 0.71
C ALA A 20 44.94 10.14 0.04
N ASN A 21 43.76 9.50 -0.18
CA ASN A 21 42.56 10.26 -0.50
C ASN A 21 42.40 11.28 0.65
N PRO A 22 42.21 12.57 0.36
CA PRO A 22 41.76 13.50 1.38
C PRO A 22 40.44 12.94 1.91
N ALA A 23 40.31 12.83 3.22
CA ALA A 23 39.07 12.52 3.87
C ALA A 23 38.05 13.53 3.32
N GLU A 24 37.03 13.05 2.59
CA GLU A 24 35.87 13.86 2.25
C GLU A 24 35.31 14.32 3.59
N THR A 25 35.55 15.58 3.93
CA THR A 25 34.84 16.24 5.00
C THR A 25 33.41 16.34 4.52
N THR A 26 32.59 15.37 4.88
CA THR A 26 31.13 15.45 4.66
C THR A 26 30.66 16.65 5.48
N GLU A 27 30.29 17.72 4.77
CA GLU A 27 29.68 18.88 5.39
C GLU A 27 28.43 18.43 6.14
N ALA A 28 28.23 18.93 7.37
CA ALA A 28 27.08 18.58 8.18
C ALA A 28 25.78 18.95 7.43
N LEU A 29 24.83 18.00 7.42
CA LEU A 29 23.57 18.21 6.75
C LEU A 29 22.74 19.26 7.51
N ASP A 30 22.41 20.36 6.84
CA ASP A 30 21.49 21.37 7.37
C ASP A 30 20.04 20.89 7.22
N ILE A 31 19.42 20.56 8.34
CA ILE A 31 18.01 20.17 8.38
C ILE A 31 17.07 21.37 8.64
N GLY A 32 17.62 22.55 8.91
CA GLY A 32 16.85 23.75 9.26
C GLY A 32 15.93 23.50 10.46
N SER A 33 14.64 23.80 10.34
CA SER A 33 13.62 23.59 11.37
C SER A 33 12.75 22.35 11.13
N ARG A 34 13.12 21.47 10.19
CA ARG A 34 12.34 20.25 9.92
C ARG A 34 12.44 19.27 11.08
N LEU A 35 11.35 18.59 11.37
CA LEU A 35 11.36 17.39 12.19
C LEU A 35 11.91 16.23 11.36
N GLU A 36 12.87 15.50 11.88
CA GLU A 36 13.49 14.37 11.21
C GLU A 36 13.27 13.09 12.01
N LEU A 37 12.86 12.04 11.32
CA LEU A 37 12.61 10.74 11.93
C LEU A 37 13.88 9.88 11.89
N PHE A 38 14.22 9.23 13.00
CA PHE A 38 15.29 8.21 13.05
C PHE A 38 14.77 6.85 12.54
N VAL A 39 14.26 6.81 11.31
CA VAL A 39 13.78 5.59 10.65
C VAL A 39 14.84 4.91 9.77
N ASP A 40 15.92 5.61 9.53
CA ASP A 40 17.09 5.21 8.75
C ASP A 40 18.35 5.83 9.36
N ASP A 41 19.49 5.65 8.72
CA ASP A 41 20.78 6.20 9.12
C ASP A 41 21.13 7.54 8.46
N TYR A 42 20.19 8.17 7.77
CA TYR A 42 20.39 9.41 7.01
C TYR A 42 21.00 10.56 7.81
N LEU A 43 20.68 10.68 9.10
CA LEU A 43 21.23 11.70 10.01
C LEU A 43 22.34 11.15 10.92
N ILE A 44 22.78 9.92 10.72
CA ILE A 44 23.66 9.23 11.65
C ILE A 44 25.00 8.97 10.98
N GLU A 45 26.00 9.71 11.37
CA GLU A 45 27.38 9.45 10.96
C GLU A 45 27.97 8.22 11.66
N SER A 46 27.75 8.11 12.98
CA SER A 46 28.20 6.98 13.78
C SER A 46 27.36 6.79 15.03
N MET A 47 27.33 5.56 15.54
CA MET A 47 26.67 5.24 16.82
C MET A 47 27.66 4.55 17.75
N ASN A 48 27.80 5.07 18.98
CA ASN A 48 28.63 4.45 20.01
C ASN A 48 27.84 4.34 21.32
N GLY A 49 27.64 3.12 21.81
CA GLY A 49 26.88 2.83 23.02
C GLY A 49 25.36 3.04 22.90
N VAL A 50 24.85 3.32 21.69
CA VAL A 50 23.42 3.49 21.37
C VAL A 50 23.01 2.64 20.19
N GLN A 51 21.71 2.41 20.02
CA GLN A 51 21.14 1.68 18.87
C GLN A 51 19.76 2.20 18.53
N LEU A 52 19.38 2.13 17.26
CA LEU A 52 18.02 2.33 16.84
C LEU A 52 17.16 1.12 17.26
N ARG A 53 16.01 1.39 17.86
CA ARG A 53 15.09 0.36 18.30
C ARG A 53 13.69 0.59 17.72
N LEU A 54 13.18 -0.38 16.97
CA LEU A 54 11.81 -0.39 16.51
C LEU A 54 10.86 -0.70 17.67
N HIS A 55 9.90 0.19 17.93
CA HIS A 55 8.82 -0.01 18.88
C HIS A 55 7.53 -0.38 18.14
N SER A 56 6.84 -1.41 18.60
CA SER A 56 5.51 -1.74 18.09
C SER A 56 4.47 -0.71 18.53
N PRO A 57 3.51 -0.36 17.68
CA PRO A 57 2.41 0.50 18.05
C PRO A 57 1.55 -0.17 19.13
N ARG A 58 0.90 0.65 19.97
CA ARG A 58 -0.07 0.17 20.95
C ARG A 58 -1.42 0.00 20.27
N SER A 59 -2.04 -1.18 20.40
CA SER A 59 -3.37 -1.41 19.85
C SER A 59 -4.41 -0.52 20.52
N ALA A 60 -5.23 0.15 19.72
CA ALA A 60 -6.44 0.85 20.15
C ALA A 60 -7.70 -0.04 20.07
N GLY A 61 -7.55 -1.28 19.66
CA GLY A 61 -8.63 -2.24 19.48
C GLY A 61 -9.32 -2.17 18.12
N GLN A 62 -10.38 -2.94 17.98
CA GLN A 62 -11.23 -2.97 16.79
C GLN A 62 -12.23 -1.81 16.88
N VAL A 63 -12.17 -0.89 15.93
CA VAL A 63 -13.00 0.32 15.88
C VAL A 63 -14.21 0.18 14.95
N LEU A 64 -14.19 -0.79 14.03
CA LEU A 64 -15.28 -1.11 13.11
C LEU A 64 -15.26 -2.60 12.77
N ALA A 65 -16.42 -3.25 12.77
CA ALA A 65 -16.60 -4.58 12.22
C ALA A 65 -17.29 -4.48 10.85
N PHE A 66 -16.82 -5.27 9.88
CA PHE A 66 -17.47 -5.38 8.58
C PHE A 66 -18.48 -6.52 8.64
N ASP A 67 -19.71 -6.23 9.06
CA ASP A 67 -20.73 -7.23 9.35
C ASP A 67 -22.06 -7.03 8.59
N ARG A 68 -22.10 -6.06 7.68
CA ARG A 68 -23.28 -5.83 6.86
C ARG A 68 -23.35 -6.82 5.68
N PRO A 69 -24.56 -7.09 5.14
CA PRO A 69 -24.73 -8.04 4.03
C PRO A 69 -23.86 -7.74 2.80
N TRP A 70 -23.62 -6.46 2.51
CA TRP A 70 -22.79 -6.02 1.38
C TRP A 70 -21.30 -5.97 1.65
N GLU A 71 -20.87 -6.20 2.89
CA GLU A 71 -19.47 -6.22 3.24
C GLU A 71 -18.82 -7.57 2.96
N GLY A 72 -19.57 -8.67 3.13
CA GLY A 72 -19.12 -10.00 2.73
C GLY A 72 -17.89 -10.55 3.47
N ASN A 73 -17.38 -11.70 3.04
CA ASN A 73 -16.33 -12.46 3.73
C ASN A 73 -14.91 -12.11 3.30
N THR A 74 -14.74 -11.20 2.34
CA THR A 74 -13.42 -10.75 1.82
C THR A 74 -13.27 -9.23 1.87
N SER A 75 -14.01 -8.55 2.75
CA SER A 75 -13.91 -7.09 2.97
C SER A 75 -12.57 -6.72 3.56
N LEU A 76 -11.86 -5.85 2.89
CA LEU A 76 -10.51 -5.40 3.21
C LEU A 76 -10.18 -4.12 2.42
N TYR A 77 -8.90 -3.75 2.33
CA TYR A 77 -8.36 -2.64 1.53
C TYR A 77 -9.06 -1.31 1.80
N SER A 78 -8.58 -0.66 2.81
CA SER A 78 -9.14 0.61 3.27
C SER A 78 -8.29 1.80 2.88
N THR A 79 -8.94 2.94 2.73
CA THR A 79 -8.31 4.26 2.68
C THR A 79 -8.91 5.09 3.79
N VAL A 80 -8.05 5.72 4.60
CA VAL A 80 -8.48 6.65 5.64
C VAL A 80 -7.74 7.97 5.45
N PHE A 81 -8.46 9.07 5.47
CA PHE A 81 -7.87 10.41 5.51
C PHE A 81 -8.80 11.39 6.22
N ARG A 82 -8.20 12.49 6.68
CA ARG A 82 -8.93 13.59 7.29
C ARG A 82 -9.40 14.57 6.22
N ASP A 83 -10.66 14.98 6.29
CA ASP A 83 -11.30 15.96 5.42
C ASP A 83 -12.05 16.98 6.30
N GLY A 84 -11.41 18.12 6.54
CA GLY A 84 -11.89 19.10 7.51
C GLY A 84 -11.94 18.50 8.92
N ASP A 85 -13.14 18.44 9.50
CA ASP A 85 -13.37 17.96 10.86
C ASP A 85 -13.73 16.47 10.96
N ILE A 86 -13.75 15.76 9.83
CA ILE A 86 -14.09 14.34 9.81
C ILE A 86 -12.97 13.51 9.22
N TYR A 87 -12.86 12.26 9.68
CA TYR A 87 -12.16 11.20 9.00
C TYR A 87 -13.12 10.50 8.04
N ARG A 88 -12.68 10.26 6.82
CA ARG A 88 -13.38 9.44 5.83
C ARG A 88 -12.68 8.10 5.70
N LEU A 89 -13.47 7.05 5.72
CA LEU A 89 -13.01 5.68 5.48
C LEU A 89 -13.72 5.13 4.25
N TYR A 90 -12.94 4.66 3.30
CA TYR A 90 -13.40 3.87 2.16
C TYR A 90 -12.83 2.47 2.30
N TYR A 91 -13.64 1.46 2.03
CA TYR A 91 -13.20 0.08 2.13
C TYR A 91 -13.96 -0.82 1.17
N ARG A 92 -13.36 -1.93 0.82
CA ARG A 92 -13.97 -2.92 -0.05
C ARG A 92 -15.00 -3.74 0.70
N GLY A 93 -16.22 -3.84 0.15
CA GLY A 93 -17.18 -4.88 0.45
C GLY A 93 -17.12 -5.94 -0.64
N SER A 94 -16.96 -7.21 -0.26
CA SER A 94 -16.80 -8.31 -1.22
C SER A 94 -17.11 -9.65 -0.58
N SER A 95 -17.78 -10.53 -1.31
CA SER A 95 -18.06 -11.88 -0.90
C SER A 95 -17.68 -12.88 -1.98
N HIS A 96 -16.91 -13.90 -1.61
CA HIS A 96 -16.46 -14.95 -2.51
C HIS A 96 -16.91 -16.33 -1.99
N PRO A 97 -17.48 -17.21 -2.83
CA PRO A 97 -18.08 -18.46 -2.38
C PRO A 97 -17.08 -19.47 -1.83
N ASP A 98 -15.82 -19.40 -2.28
CA ASP A 98 -14.77 -20.34 -1.88
C ASP A 98 -14.09 -19.97 -0.56
N TYR A 99 -14.26 -18.73 -0.09
CA TYR A 99 -13.70 -18.31 1.20
C TYR A 99 -14.69 -18.58 2.32
N VAL A 100 -14.17 -19.08 3.43
CA VAL A 100 -14.97 -19.30 4.61
C VAL A 100 -15.41 -17.97 5.17
N VAL A 101 -16.58 -18.01 5.42
CA VAL A 101 -17.47 -17.20 6.17
C VAL A 101 -16.82 -16.53 7.35
N ARG A 102 -17.05 -15.24 7.47
CA ARG A 102 -16.98 -14.60 8.75
C ARG A 102 -17.79 -15.37 9.76
N PRO A 103 -17.28 -15.69 10.91
CA PRO A 103 -18.16 -15.87 12.03
C PRO A 103 -18.78 -14.51 12.30
N LEU A 104 -19.97 -14.30 11.77
CA LEU A 104 -20.74 -13.07 11.95
C LEU A 104 -21.16 -12.89 13.40
N MET A 105 -21.20 -13.96 14.17
CA MET A 105 -21.50 -13.97 15.60
C MET A 105 -20.97 -15.26 16.23
N GLU A 106 -21.01 -15.35 17.55
CA GLU A 106 -20.57 -16.51 18.35
C GLU A 106 -21.29 -17.83 18.02
N THR A 107 -22.26 -17.84 17.11
CA THR A 107 -23.22 -18.92 16.93
C THR A 107 -23.24 -19.60 15.57
N GLY A 108 -22.21 -19.51 14.75
CA GLY A 108 -22.21 -20.33 13.55
C GLY A 108 -21.54 -19.76 12.30
N GLU A 109 -21.21 -20.64 11.40
CA GLU A 109 -20.72 -20.33 10.07
C GLU A 109 -21.91 -20.03 9.15
N GLU A 110 -22.17 -18.76 8.85
CA GLU A 110 -23.16 -18.37 7.86
C GLU A 110 -22.52 -18.26 6.47
N VAL A 111 -23.10 -18.89 5.47
CA VAL A 111 -22.67 -18.78 4.08
C VAL A 111 -23.16 -17.44 3.53
N VAL A 112 -22.27 -16.49 3.39
CA VAL A 112 -22.62 -15.21 2.74
C VAL A 112 -22.69 -15.42 1.24
N PRO A 113 -23.80 -15.05 0.57
CA PRO A 113 -23.90 -15.10 -0.88
C PRO A 113 -22.77 -14.34 -1.57
N SER A 114 -22.27 -14.91 -2.67
CA SER A 114 -21.28 -14.22 -3.50
C SER A 114 -21.89 -12.96 -4.13
N HIS A 115 -21.13 -11.88 -4.11
CA HIS A 115 -21.48 -10.66 -4.83
C HIS A 115 -20.23 -9.93 -5.34
N PRO A 116 -20.33 -9.13 -6.40
CA PRO A 116 -19.25 -8.30 -6.90
C PRO A 116 -18.69 -7.36 -5.84
N GLN A 117 -17.47 -6.89 -6.05
CA GLN A 117 -16.88 -5.88 -5.17
C GLN A 117 -17.68 -4.58 -5.21
N VAL A 118 -17.88 -4.01 -4.04
CA VAL A 118 -18.50 -2.71 -3.82
C VAL A 118 -17.58 -1.84 -2.96
N THR A 119 -17.73 -0.53 -3.07
CA THR A 119 -16.98 0.42 -2.22
C THR A 119 -17.90 0.93 -1.13
N CYS A 120 -17.59 0.59 0.11
CA CYS A 120 -18.27 1.04 1.30
C CYS A 120 -17.66 2.33 1.84
N TYR A 121 -18.45 3.10 2.57
CA TYR A 121 -18.05 4.37 3.15
C TYR A 121 -18.43 4.46 4.63
N ALA A 122 -17.54 5.03 5.44
CA ALA A 122 -17.81 5.41 6.82
C ALA A 122 -17.14 6.73 7.15
N GLU A 123 -17.61 7.38 8.22
CA GLU A 123 -17.05 8.64 8.69
C GLU A 123 -16.94 8.67 10.21
N SER A 124 -15.96 9.43 10.72
CA SER A 124 -15.70 9.60 12.16
C SER A 124 -15.17 10.99 12.46
N ARG A 125 -15.46 11.51 13.65
CA ARG A 125 -14.87 12.77 14.13
C ARG A 125 -13.58 12.57 14.93
N ASP A 126 -13.37 11.36 15.44
CA ASP A 126 -12.25 11.06 16.34
C ASP A 126 -11.37 9.87 15.86
N GLY A 127 -11.71 9.27 14.72
CA GLY A 127 -11.02 8.09 14.17
C GLY A 127 -11.27 6.80 14.95
N LEU A 128 -12.04 6.84 16.04
CA LEU A 128 -12.33 5.69 16.89
C LEU A 128 -13.80 5.28 16.82
N ASN A 129 -14.71 6.26 16.80
CA ASN A 129 -16.15 6.04 16.70
C ASN A 129 -16.61 6.31 15.26
N TRP A 130 -16.94 5.24 14.53
CA TRP A 130 -17.30 5.30 13.13
C TRP A 130 -18.80 5.17 12.90
N THR A 131 -19.32 6.01 12.04
CA THR A 131 -20.70 6.00 11.58
C THR A 131 -20.74 5.51 10.13
N LEU A 132 -21.67 4.64 9.81
CA LEU A 132 -21.98 4.18 8.46
C LEU A 132 -23.26 4.91 7.99
N PRO A 133 -23.13 6.02 7.27
CA PRO A 133 -24.29 6.79 6.86
C PRO A 133 -25.09 6.03 5.80
N ASP A 134 -26.41 6.15 5.85
CA ASP A 134 -27.28 5.70 4.77
C ASP A 134 -27.14 6.66 3.58
N LEU A 135 -26.47 6.24 2.53
CA LEU A 135 -26.19 7.07 1.36
C LEU A 135 -27.33 7.06 0.34
N GLY A 136 -28.15 6.00 0.31
CA GLY A 136 -29.25 5.88 -0.64
C GLY A 136 -28.87 5.80 -2.12
N LEU A 137 -27.57 5.60 -2.43
CA LEU A 137 -27.03 5.77 -3.79
C LEU A 137 -27.08 4.49 -4.63
N VAL A 138 -26.92 3.34 -3.98
CA VAL A 138 -26.80 2.03 -4.64
C VAL A 138 -27.87 1.10 -4.10
N SER A 139 -28.53 0.34 -5.00
CA SER A 139 -29.43 -0.73 -4.59
C SER A 139 -28.64 -2.01 -4.33
N PHE A 140 -28.79 -2.59 -3.15
CA PHE A 140 -28.25 -3.90 -2.80
C PHE A 140 -29.38 -4.78 -2.27
N ASN A 141 -29.62 -5.92 -2.93
CA ASN A 141 -30.73 -6.82 -2.60
C ASN A 141 -32.09 -6.12 -2.48
N GLY A 142 -32.35 -5.15 -3.38
CA GLY A 142 -33.60 -4.42 -3.43
C GLY A 142 -33.74 -3.25 -2.45
N SER A 143 -32.76 -3.04 -1.57
CA SER A 143 -32.73 -1.93 -0.62
C SER A 143 -31.66 -0.91 -0.97
N ARG A 144 -31.93 0.37 -0.71
CA ARG A 144 -30.95 1.46 -0.79
C ARG A 144 -30.46 1.93 0.58
N HIS A 145 -30.93 1.31 1.66
CA HIS A 145 -30.47 1.61 3.03
C HIS A 145 -29.10 0.99 3.26
N ASN A 146 -28.05 1.66 2.78
CA ASN A 146 -26.68 1.21 2.85
C ASN A 146 -25.70 2.38 2.69
N ASN A 147 -24.44 2.11 3.01
CA ASN A 147 -23.33 3.05 2.92
C ASN A 147 -22.45 2.85 1.66
N LEU A 148 -23.06 2.42 0.56
CA LEU A 148 -22.33 2.13 -0.68
C LEU A 148 -22.12 3.39 -1.52
N CYS A 149 -20.88 3.64 -1.92
CA CYS A 149 -20.53 4.63 -2.92
C CYS A 149 -20.98 4.18 -4.31
N ARG A 150 -21.41 5.13 -5.12
CA ARG A 150 -21.83 4.87 -6.50
C ARG A 150 -20.72 5.18 -7.47
N PHE A 151 -20.29 4.19 -8.24
CA PHE A 151 -19.45 4.36 -9.41
C PHE A 151 -20.30 4.35 -10.68
N SER A 152 -19.94 5.16 -11.67
CA SER A 152 -20.67 5.22 -12.95
C SER A 152 -20.49 3.95 -13.79
N ARG A 153 -19.51 3.11 -13.44
CA ARG A 153 -19.33 1.75 -13.96
C ARG A 153 -19.10 0.80 -12.81
N GLU A 154 -19.53 -0.43 -12.98
CA GLU A 154 -19.22 -1.54 -12.08
C GLU A 154 -17.72 -1.96 -12.22
N ASN A 155 -17.24 -2.78 -11.28
CA ASN A 155 -15.87 -3.35 -11.26
C ASN A 155 -14.73 -2.40 -10.86
N ALA A 156 -14.99 -1.45 -9.99
CA ALA A 156 -13.94 -0.72 -9.29
C ALA A 156 -13.51 -1.53 -8.05
N GLU A 157 -12.31 -2.14 -8.11
CA GLU A 157 -11.84 -3.07 -7.08
C GLU A 157 -10.72 -2.46 -6.24
N GLY A 158 -10.85 -2.62 -4.91
CA GLY A 158 -9.83 -2.16 -3.97
C GLY A 158 -9.56 -0.66 -4.07
N VAL A 159 -10.59 0.16 -4.09
CA VAL A 159 -10.51 1.59 -4.35
C VAL A 159 -9.67 2.32 -3.31
N GLY A 160 -8.58 2.94 -3.75
CA GLY A 160 -7.82 3.94 -3.00
C GLY A 160 -8.32 5.34 -3.34
N VAL A 161 -8.49 6.20 -2.35
CA VAL A 161 -9.01 7.56 -2.54
C VAL A 161 -7.99 8.61 -2.14
N VAL A 162 -7.83 9.62 -2.98
CA VAL A 162 -7.03 10.83 -2.71
C VAL A 162 -7.97 12.02 -2.62
N HIS A 163 -7.85 12.80 -1.56
CA HIS A 163 -8.49 14.09 -1.43
C HIS A 163 -7.54 15.19 -1.90
N ASP A 164 -7.97 15.92 -2.92
CA ASP A 164 -7.23 17.04 -3.52
C ASP A 164 -8.12 18.30 -3.54
N PRO A 165 -8.16 19.05 -2.43
CA PRO A 165 -8.99 20.24 -2.31
C PRO A 165 -8.54 21.38 -3.22
N HIS A 166 -7.33 21.27 -3.80
CA HIS A 166 -6.72 22.31 -4.64
C HIS A 166 -6.88 22.05 -6.15
N ASP A 167 -7.53 20.93 -6.54
CA ASP A 167 -7.83 20.71 -7.96
C ASP A 167 -8.70 21.87 -8.50
N PRO A 168 -8.31 22.48 -9.62
CA PRO A 168 -9.06 23.61 -10.19
C PRO A 168 -10.48 23.21 -10.64
N ASP A 169 -10.72 21.96 -10.94
CA ASP A 169 -12.06 21.42 -11.21
C ASP A 169 -12.65 20.81 -9.92
N PRO A 170 -13.68 21.44 -9.32
CA PRO A 170 -14.29 20.92 -8.09
C PRO A 170 -14.93 19.54 -8.27
N LYS A 171 -15.22 19.11 -9.50
CA LYS A 171 -15.70 17.75 -9.81
C LYS A 171 -14.61 16.70 -9.63
N ARG A 172 -13.36 17.10 -9.52
CA ARG A 172 -12.17 16.24 -9.37
C ARG A 172 -11.54 16.33 -7.99
N ARG A 173 -12.18 17.01 -7.04
CA ARG A 173 -11.69 17.15 -5.66
C ARG A 173 -11.35 15.83 -4.98
N TYR A 174 -12.10 14.78 -5.28
CA TYR A 174 -11.77 13.43 -4.84
C TYR A 174 -11.41 12.60 -6.06
N LYS A 175 -10.34 11.83 -5.93
CA LYS A 175 -9.76 10.99 -6.99
C LYS A 175 -9.71 9.56 -6.50
N ALA A 176 -10.32 8.64 -7.24
CA ALA A 176 -10.26 7.22 -6.96
C ALA A 176 -9.26 6.55 -7.90
N PHE A 177 -8.40 5.71 -7.35
CA PHE A 177 -7.43 4.87 -8.05
C PHE A 177 -7.73 3.43 -7.71
N TYR A 178 -8.01 2.59 -8.71
CA TYR A 178 -8.52 1.24 -8.47
C TYR A 178 -8.09 0.26 -9.55
N TRP A 179 -8.07 -1.01 -9.20
CA TRP A 179 -7.91 -2.09 -10.15
C TRP A 179 -9.23 -2.33 -10.87
N GLU A 180 -9.19 -2.35 -12.20
CA GLU A 180 -10.31 -2.74 -13.03
C GLU A 180 -10.04 -4.14 -13.60
N HIS A 181 -10.88 -5.10 -13.22
CA HIS A 181 -10.87 -6.44 -13.76
C HIS A 181 -12.24 -6.71 -14.38
N SER A 182 -12.34 -6.49 -15.67
CA SER A 182 -13.60 -6.57 -16.40
C SER A 182 -13.40 -6.97 -17.86
N VAL A 183 -14.46 -7.50 -18.45
CA VAL A 183 -14.53 -7.71 -19.90
C VAL A 183 -15.42 -6.62 -20.48
N ARG A 184 -14.88 -5.80 -21.38
CA ARG A 184 -15.63 -4.72 -22.04
C ARG A 184 -15.15 -4.45 -23.45
N SER A 185 -15.99 -3.83 -24.25
CA SER A 185 -15.56 -3.24 -25.53
C SER A 185 -15.06 -1.81 -25.24
N PRO A 186 -13.75 -1.53 -25.39
CA PRO A 186 -13.23 -0.19 -25.29
C PRO A 186 -13.89 0.73 -26.33
N HIS A 187 -14.00 2.01 -26.00
CA HIS A 187 -14.61 2.98 -26.92
C HIS A 187 -13.97 2.89 -28.31
N LYS A 188 -14.76 2.57 -29.36
CA LYS A 188 -14.37 2.39 -30.75
C LYS A 188 -13.70 1.04 -31.13
N ILE A 189 -13.58 0.07 -30.22
CA ILE A 189 -13.10 -1.27 -30.58
C ILE A 189 -14.32 -2.22 -30.61
N PRO A 190 -14.60 -2.90 -31.73
CA PRO A 190 -15.81 -3.73 -31.85
C PRO A 190 -15.68 -5.09 -31.12
N VAL A 191 -14.52 -5.38 -30.56
CA VAL A 191 -14.24 -6.64 -29.84
C VAL A 191 -14.14 -6.40 -28.36
N ALA A 192 -14.83 -7.23 -27.56
CA ALA A 192 -14.70 -7.22 -26.11
C ALA A 192 -13.28 -7.66 -25.71
N VAL A 193 -12.63 -6.90 -24.84
CA VAL A 193 -11.31 -7.22 -24.31
C VAL A 193 -11.39 -7.32 -22.79
N GLU A 194 -10.58 -8.19 -22.23
CA GLU A 194 -10.37 -8.25 -20.78
C GLU A 194 -9.52 -7.06 -20.37
N ILE A 195 -10.02 -6.30 -19.41
CA ILE A 195 -9.28 -5.23 -18.74
C ILE A 195 -8.78 -5.80 -17.41
N ASN A 196 -7.46 -5.77 -17.23
CA ASN A 196 -6.78 -6.14 -16.00
C ASN A 196 -5.71 -5.08 -15.74
N ALA A 197 -6.13 -3.91 -15.28
CA ALA A 197 -5.30 -2.72 -15.29
C ALA A 197 -5.77 -1.68 -14.27
N MET A 198 -5.02 -0.58 -14.12
CA MET A 198 -5.40 0.48 -13.20
C MET A 198 -6.25 1.55 -13.89
N SER A 199 -7.31 1.92 -13.24
CA SER A 199 -8.31 2.92 -13.68
C SER A 199 -8.53 4.00 -12.64
N VAL A 200 -9.11 5.13 -13.05
CA VAL A 200 -9.41 6.26 -12.19
C VAL A 200 -10.85 6.74 -12.32
N SER A 201 -11.34 7.33 -11.24
CA SER A 201 -12.64 8.02 -11.22
C SER A 201 -12.51 9.30 -10.41
N PHE A 202 -13.39 10.26 -10.68
CA PHE A 202 -13.42 11.56 -10.02
C PHE A 202 -14.77 11.81 -9.36
N SER A 203 -14.74 12.61 -8.30
CA SER A 203 -15.94 12.97 -7.55
C SER A 203 -15.81 14.36 -6.93
N SER A 204 -16.93 15.07 -6.81
CA SER A 204 -17.01 16.32 -6.06
C SER A 204 -17.36 16.12 -4.58
N ASP A 205 -17.93 14.97 -4.20
CA ASP A 205 -18.44 14.68 -2.86
C ASP A 205 -17.79 13.46 -2.19
N GLY A 206 -17.00 12.70 -2.97
CA GLY A 206 -16.37 11.45 -2.51
C GLY A 206 -17.33 10.26 -2.41
N LYS A 207 -18.57 10.38 -2.87
CA LYS A 207 -19.60 9.34 -2.75
C LYS A 207 -20.17 8.93 -4.11
N ASN A 208 -20.30 9.91 -5.02
CA ASN A 208 -20.70 9.69 -6.41
C ASN A 208 -19.51 9.84 -7.34
N TRP A 209 -19.12 8.77 -8.03
CA TRP A 209 -17.90 8.70 -8.81
C TRP A 209 -18.19 8.59 -10.31
N THR A 210 -17.49 9.39 -11.10
CA THR A 210 -17.53 9.37 -12.56
C THR A 210 -16.23 8.80 -13.09
N ASN A 211 -16.31 7.69 -13.82
CA ASN A 211 -15.15 7.06 -14.42
C ASN A 211 -14.52 7.94 -15.51
N HIS A 212 -13.20 7.97 -15.54
CA HIS A 212 -12.48 8.63 -16.62
C HIS A 212 -12.72 7.89 -17.94
N PRO A 213 -13.09 8.60 -19.05
CA PRO A 213 -13.38 7.95 -20.31
C PRO A 213 -12.19 7.25 -20.96
N GLY A 214 -10.96 7.71 -20.66
CA GLY A 214 -9.70 7.15 -21.16
C GLY A 214 -9.14 5.97 -20.36
N ASN A 215 -9.89 5.45 -19.37
CA ASN A 215 -9.47 4.27 -18.62
C ASN A 215 -9.21 3.03 -19.52
N PRO A 216 -8.21 2.18 -19.21
CA PRO A 216 -7.32 2.26 -18.05
C PRO A 216 -6.19 3.29 -18.24
N VAL A 217 -5.74 3.90 -17.14
CA VAL A 217 -4.67 4.90 -17.15
C VAL A 217 -3.27 4.29 -16.97
N ILE A 218 -3.15 3.12 -16.33
CA ILE A 218 -1.94 2.29 -16.33
C ILE A 218 -2.33 0.94 -16.90
N PRO A 219 -1.94 0.65 -18.16
CA PRO A 219 -2.42 -0.53 -18.89
C PRO A 219 -1.74 -1.85 -18.48
N GLN A 220 -0.69 -1.80 -17.66
CA GLN A 220 -0.03 -2.99 -17.17
C GLN A 220 -0.91 -3.78 -16.21
N ALA A 221 -0.86 -5.11 -16.36
CA ALA A 221 -1.57 -6.02 -15.48
C ALA A 221 -1.26 -5.75 -14.01
N SER A 222 -2.29 -5.76 -13.19
CA SER A 222 -2.24 -5.48 -11.76
C SER A 222 -3.10 -6.47 -10.96
N ASP A 223 -3.30 -6.15 -9.72
CA ASP A 223 -4.15 -6.81 -8.74
C ASP A 223 -4.40 -5.80 -7.62
N THR A 224 -5.18 -6.15 -6.61
CA THR A 224 -5.44 -5.31 -5.43
C THR A 224 -4.19 -5.04 -4.59
N GLY A 225 -4.28 -4.18 -3.58
CA GLY A 225 -3.15 -3.78 -2.73
C GLY A 225 -2.36 -2.60 -3.30
N HIS A 226 -3.03 -1.72 -4.01
CA HIS A 226 -2.52 -0.50 -4.61
C HIS A 226 -3.04 0.74 -3.86
N GLN A 227 -2.35 1.84 -4.06
CA GLN A 227 -2.76 3.16 -3.55
C GLN A 227 -2.18 4.27 -4.41
N ALA A 228 -2.75 5.47 -4.28
CA ALA A 228 -2.15 6.72 -4.75
C ALA A 228 -2.18 7.76 -3.62
N MET A 229 -1.27 8.73 -3.70
CA MET A 229 -1.19 9.86 -2.78
C MET A 229 -0.60 11.07 -3.48
N TRP A 230 -0.83 12.26 -2.92
CA TRP A 230 -0.14 13.49 -3.33
C TRP A 230 1.23 13.60 -2.65
N ASP A 231 2.26 13.89 -3.42
CA ASP A 231 3.58 14.26 -2.93
C ASP A 231 3.71 15.80 -2.95
N PRO A 232 3.67 16.46 -1.79
CA PRO A 232 3.72 17.91 -1.72
C PRO A 232 5.11 18.48 -2.06
N PHE A 233 6.18 17.69 -1.92
CA PHE A 233 7.55 18.13 -2.18
C PHE A 233 7.85 18.10 -3.68
N ARG A 234 7.41 17.06 -4.37
CA ARG A 234 7.59 16.90 -5.83
C ARG A 234 6.44 17.47 -6.64
N LYS A 235 5.32 17.79 -6.00
CA LYS A 235 4.08 18.29 -6.63
C LYS A 235 3.57 17.35 -7.73
N VAL A 236 3.51 16.08 -7.40
CA VAL A 236 2.99 15.01 -8.25
C VAL A 236 2.14 14.03 -7.42
N PHE A 237 1.23 13.34 -8.08
CA PHE A 237 0.62 12.15 -7.52
C PHE A 237 1.58 10.98 -7.70
N VAL A 238 1.68 10.15 -6.67
CA VAL A 238 2.51 8.94 -6.68
C VAL A 238 1.62 7.75 -6.40
N ALA A 239 1.71 6.73 -7.24
CA ALA A 239 1.01 5.46 -7.03
C ALA A 239 2.01 4.34 -6.69
N TYR A 240 1.61 3.49 -5.74
CA TYR A 240 2.29 2.25 -5.40
C TYR A 240 1.32 1.08 -5.55
N GLY A 241 1.79 -0.03 -6.11
CA GLY A 241 0.95 -1.20 -6.32
C GLY A 241 1.68 -2.31 -7.05
N ARG A 242 0.93 -3.26 -7.56
CA ARG A 242 1.49 -4.43 -8.28
C ARG A 242 1.47 -4.27 -9.81
N PHE A 243 1.06 -3.13 -10.34
CA PHE A 243 0.96 -2.87 -11.78
C PHE A 243 2.33 -2.99 -12.46
N GLY A 244 2.44 -3.90 -13.42
CA GLY A 244 3.67 -4.20 -14.13
C GLY A 244 4.79 -4.83 -13.28
N ALA A 245 4.53 -5.18 -12.02
CA ALA A 245 5.56 -5.71 -11.11
C ALA A 245 5.91 -7.18 -11.38
N GLY A 246 5.11 -7.91 -12.13
CA GLY A 246 5.33 -9.33 -12.42
C GLY A 246 5.25 -10.21 -11.18
N GLY A 247 4.22 -10.05 -10.36
CA GLY A 247 3.98 -10.78 -9.12
C GLY A 247 3.81 -9.87 -7.91
N ARG A 248 3.88 -10.45 -6.71
CA ARG A 248 3.72 -9.71 -5.44
C ARG A 248 4.98 -8.94 -5.08
N ARG A 249 5.19 -7.83 -5.75
CA ARG A 249 6.24 -6.84 -5.58
C ARG A 249 5.63 -5.46 -5.72
N ILE A 250 6.33 -4.41 -5.30
CA ILE A 250 5.80 -3.04 -5.34
C ILE A 250 6.43 -2.29 -6.51
N ALA A 251 5.60 -1.83 -7.42
CA ALA A 251 5.95 -0.88 -8.45
C ALA A 251 5.45 0.53 -8.08
N ARG A 252 6.03 1.53 -8.70
CA ARG A 252 5.73 2.94 -8.55
C ARG A 252 5.47 3.59 -9.90
N SER A 253 4.55 4.55 -9.95
CA SER A 253 4.28 5.44 -11.08
C SER A 253 3.96 6.83 -10.58
N GLU A 254 4.14 7.85 -11.40
CA GLU A 254 3.87 9.26 -11.08
C GLU A 254 2.92 9.87 -12.10
N SER A 255 2.12 10.87 -11.63
CA SER A 255 1.25 11.66 -12.49
C SER A 255 1.15 13.10 -11.98
N ARG A 256 1.02 14.07 -12.87
CA ARG A 256 0.76 15.47 -12.50
C ARG A 256 -0.72 15.81 -12.44
N ASP A 257 -1.55 15.02 -13.08
CA ASP A 257 -2.98 15.29 -13.29
C ASP A 257 -3.90 14.13 -12.87
N PHE A 258 -3.30 13.03 -12.36
CA PHE A 258 -4.01 11.80 -11.99
C PHE A 258 -4.56 11.00 -13.20
N ILE A 259 -4.22 11.39 -14.42
CA ILE A 259 -4.66 10.75 -15.67
C ILE A 259 -3.47 10.17 -16.43
N ASP A 260 -2.47 11.01 -16.70
CA ASP A 260 -1.26 10.62 -17.41
C ASP A 260 -0.21 10.13 -16.43
N TRP A 261 0.00 8.82 -16.39
CA TRP A 261 0.93 8.16 -15.48
C TRP A 261 2.22 7.75 -16.19
N SER A 262 3.34 7.96 -15.51
CA SER A 262 4.65 7.51 -16.01
C SER A 262 4.69 5.98 -16.14
N PRO A 263 5.61 5.42 -16.96
CA PRO A 263 5.87 3.99 -16.94
C PRO A 263 6.14 3.48 -15.53
N SER A 264 5.60 2.31 -15.19
CA SER A 264 5.79 1.70 -13.88
C SER A 264 7.24 1.27 -13.67
N GLN A 265 7.78 1.54 -12.47
CA GLN A 265 9.11 1.16 -12.04
C GLN A 265 9.02 0.23 -10.83
N LEU A 266 9.68 -0.93 -10.87
CA LEU A 266 9.80 -1.79 -9.70
C LEU A 266 10.69 -1.08 -8.65
N VAL A 267 10.16 -0.87 -7.45
CA VAL A 267 10.85 -0.14 -6.37
C VAL A 267 11.08 -0.97 -5.12
N PHE A 268 10.28 -2.03 -4.88
CA PHE A 268 10.42 -2.80 -3.65
C PHE A 268 10.03 -4.26 -3.84
N ALA A 269 10.91 -5.17 -3.41
CA ALA A 269 10.71 -6.61 -3.49
C ALA A 269 11.50 -7.33 -2.40
N ALA A 270 11.18 -8.61 -2.18
CA ALA A 270 11.99 -9.48 -1.33
C ALA A 270 13.38 -9.70 -1.95
N ASP A 271 14.40 -9.70 -1.11
CA ASP A 271 15.81 -9.88 -1.49
C ASP A 271 16.43 -11.16 -0.89
N ALA A 272 17.73 -11.35 -1.11
CA ALA A 272 18.46 -12.55 -0.64
C ALA A 272 18.47 -12.68 0.90
N THR A 273 18.37 -11.61 1.65
CA THR A 273 18.34 -11.65 3.12
C THR A 273 17.04 -12.29 3.62
N ASP A 274 15.94 -12.14 2.88
CA ASP A 274 14.63 -12.68 3.26
C ASP A 274 14.57 -14.20 3.19
N THR A 275 15.34 -14.83 2.33
CA THR A 275 15.33 -16.29 2.14
C THR A 275 15.86 -17.07 3.34
N ARG A 276 16.59 -16.40 4.24
CA ARG A 276 17.20 -17.03 5.41
C ARG A 276 16.34 -16.99 6.67
N SER A 277 15.24 -16.21 6.64
CA SER A 277 14.37 -16.04 7.79
C SER A 277 13.03 -16.75 7.61
N ARG A 278 12.50 -17.36 8.68
CA ARG A 278 11.14 -17.91 8.80
C ARG A 278 10.71 -18.98 7.77
N GLY A 279 11.66 -19.71 7.16
CA GLY A 279 11.35 -20.87 6.33
C GLY A 279 10.75 -20.60 4.95
N GLY A 280 10.83 -19.37 4.44
CA GLY A 280 10.35 -19.03 3.10
C GLY A 280 10.66 -17.59 2.73
N ARG A 281 10.57 -17.29 1.42
CA ARG A 281 10.73 -15.94 0.89
C ARG A 281 9.38 -15.21 0.98
N PRO A 282 9.27 -14.09 1.69
CA PRO A 282 8.02 -13.34 1.75
C PRO A 282 7.72 -12.71 0.40
N GLN A 283 6.43 -12.50 0.14
CA GLN A 283 5.94 -11.74 -0.99
C GLN A 283 5.41 -10.40 -0.50
N PHE A 284 5.69 -9.32 -1.21
CA PHE A 284 5.17 -7.99 -0.89
C PHE A 284 3.77 -7.87 -1.48
N TYR A 285 2.78 -8.14 -0.64
CA TYR A 285 1.38 -8.20 -1.06
C TYR A 285 0.80 -6.83 -1.41
N GLY A 286 1.24 -5.81 -0.71
CA GLY A 286 0.90 -4.39 -0.89
C GLY A 286 1.70 -3.55 0.10
N MET A 287 1.50 -2.24 0.07
CA MET A 287 2.18 -1.33 0.98
C MET A 287 1.35 -0.07 1.20
N GLY A 288 0.88 0.16 2.42
CA GLY A 288 0.36 1.48 2.80
C GLY A 288 1.52 2.47 2.90
N THR A 289 1.38 3.65 2.30
CA THR A 289 2.46 4.66 2.27
C THR A 289 1.91 6.02 2.65
N THR A 290 2.66 6.75 3.46
CA THR A 290 2.38 8.14 3.84
C THR A 290 3.69 8.92 3.76
N ILE A 291 3.62 10.17 3.33
CA ILE A 291 4.73 11.12 3.50
C ILE A 291 4.56 11.76 4.87
N TYR A 292 5.59 11.64 5.70
CA TYR A 292 5.60 12.22 7.04
C TYR A 292 6.93 12.90 7.31
N GLU A 293 6.91 14.20 7.67
CA GLU A 293 8.09 15.01 8.01
C GLU A 293 9.24 14.90 6.98
N GLY A 294 8.91 14.93 5.69
CA GLY A 294 9.90 14.90 4.61
C GLY A 294 10.44 13.51 4.24
N ALA A 295 9.95 12.44 4.88
CA ALA A 295 10.26 11.06 4.51
C ALA A 295 9.02 10.31 4.04
N TYR A 296 9.20 9.39 3.10
CA TYR A 296 8.19 8.40 2.79
C TYR A 296 8.26 7.28 3.82
N ILE A 297 7.16 7.03 4.49
CA ILE A 297 6.98 5.94 5.44
C ILE A 297 6.11 4.88 4.78
N GLY A 298 6.65 3.70 4.58
CA GLY A 298 5.98 2.55 4.00
C GLY A 298 5.68 1.48 5.05
N LEU A 299 4.48 0.92 4.98
CA LEU A 299 4.06 -0.21 5.80
C LEU A 299 3.79 -1.40 4.87
N PRO A 300 4.82 -2.11 4.40
CA PRO A 300 4.66 -3.26 3.51
C PRO A 300 3.98 -4.42 4.21
N TRP A 301 3.04 -5.08 3.49
CA TRP A 301 2.34 -6.28 3.92
C TRP A 301 3.10 -7.49 3.40
N LEU A 302 3.73 -8.24 4.30
CA LEU A 302 4.53 -9.39 3.94
C LEU A 302 3.70 -10.67 4.05
N PHE A 303 3.46 -11.28 2.91
CA PHE A 303 2.76 -12.56 2.81
C PHE A 303 3.77 -13.70 2.86
N TRP A 304 3.62 -14.57 3.84
CA TRP A 304 4.46 -15.74 4.08
C TRP A 304 3.83 -17.00 3.46
N GLU A 305 3.80 -17.03 2.13
CA GLU A 305 3.22 -18.15 1.37
C GLU A 305 3.96 -19.44 1.64
N ASN A 306 3.20 -20.55 1.72
CA ASN A 306 3.69 -21.90 2.04
C ASN A 306 4.41 -22.04 3.39
N SER A 307 4.28 -21.06 4.26
CA SER A 307 4.76 -21.09 5.65
C SER A 307 3.56 -20.90 6.58
N SER A 308 3.31 -19.69 7.05
CA SER A 308 2.15 -19.41 7.90
C SER A 308 0.88 -19.06 7.11
N ASN A 309 1.00 -18.74 5.83
CA ASN A 309 -0.05 -18.19 4.96
C ASN A 309 -0.71 -16.92 5.55
N ARG A 310 0.00 -16.20 6.41
CA ARG A 310 -0.44 -14.95 7.04
C ARG A 310 0.24 -13.75 6.43
N LEU A 311 -0.37 -12.60 6.64
CA LEU A 311 0.24 -11.31 6.33
C LEU A 311 0.53 -10.57 7.63
N ASP A 312 1.76 -10.15 7.80
CA ASP A 312 2.18 -9.20 8.83
C ASP A 312 2.72 -7.91 8.20
N VAL A 313 2.99 -6.90 9.02
CA VAL A 313 3.40 -5.58 8.57
C VAL A 313 4.76 -5.22 9.12
N GLN A 314 5.64 -4.77 8.24
CA GLN A 314 6.93 -4.19 8.62
C GLN A 314 6.95 -2.67 8.41
N LEU A 315 8.00 -2.02 8.86
CA LEU A 315 8.29 -0.62 8.61
C LEU A 315 9.36 -0.49 7.54
N ALA A 316 9.13 0.39 6.58
CA ALA A 316 10.10 0.82 5.60
C ALA A 316 10.11 2.33 5.47
N SER A 317 11.22 2.90 5.06
CA SER A 317 11.37 4.32 4.77
C SER A 317 12.06 4.53 3.44
N SER A 318 11.85 5.71 2.87
CA SER A 318 12.54 6.18 1.68
C SER A 318 12.63 7.71 1.70
N ARG A 319 13.75 8.25 1.19
CA ARG A 319 13.93 9.71 1.06
C ARG A 319 13.46 10.25 -0.30
N ASP A 320 13.25 9.38 -1.26
CA ASP A 320 12.85 9.73 -2.63
C ASP A 320 11.60 8.99 -3.13
N GLY A 321 11.07 8.05 -2.34
CA GLY A 321 9.95 7.21 -2.72
C GLY A 321 10.30 6.10 -3.72
N ILE A 322 11.58 5.94 -4.07
CA ILE A 322 12.09 4.95 -5.03
C ILE A 322 13.00 3.94 -4.34
N HIS A 323 13.96 4.43 -3.56
CA HIS A 323 14.90 3.59 -2.82
C HIS A 323 14.39 3.36 -1.41
N TRP A 324 13.96 2.12 -1.15
CA TRP A 324 13.32 1.75 0.10
C TRP A 324 14.24 0.91 0.99
N GLN A 325 14.26 1.23 2.28
CA GLN A 325 14.96 0.49 3.31
C GLN A 325 13.95 -0.02 4.35
N ARG A 326 14.09 -1.27 4.79
CA ARG A 326 13.27 -1.81 5.88
C ARG A 326 13.94 -1.51 7.23
N ALA A 327 13.20 -0.79 8.09
CA ALA A 327 13.69 -0.40 9.41
C ALA A 327 13.70 -1.58 10.40
N GLY A 328 14.37 -1.37 11.54
CA GLY A 328 14.32 -2.28 12.68
C GLY A 328 14.81 -3.70 12.37
N ASN A 329 15.82 -3.86 11.52
CA ASN A 329 16.34 -5.17 11.09
C ASN A 329 15.25 -6.10 10.55
N ARG A 330 14.28 -5.53 9.80
CA ARG A 330 13.16 -6.26 9.19
C ARG A 330 12.22 -6.95 10.20
N ARG A 331 12.17 -6.43 11.43
CA ARG A 331 11.23 -6.94 12.43
C ARG A 331 9.80 -6.52 12.08
N THR A 332 8.85 -7.37 12.46
CA THR A 332 7.44 -7.04 12.33
C THR A 332 7.10 -5.82 13.21
N LEU A 333 6.48 -4.81 12.60
CA LEU A 333 5.96 -3.64 13.28
C LEU A 333 4.58 -3.93 13.90
N ILE A 334 3.66 -4.48 13.09
CA ILE A 334 2.32 -4.89 13.52
C ILE A 334 2.22 -6.41 13.37
N PRO A 335 2.39 -7.17 14.45
CA PRO A 335 2.27 -8.62 14.42
C PRO A 335 0.81 -9.04 14.34
N ASN A 336 0.56 -10.20 13.73
CA ASN A 336 -0.75 -10.84 13.84
C ASN A 336 -1.10 -11.11 15.30
N GLY A 337 -2.37 -10.99 15.63
CA GLY A 337 -2.92 -11.42 16.89
C GLY A 337 -2.84 -12.96 17.09
N LYS A 338 -3.34 -13.43 18.22
CA LYS A 338 -3.46 -14.88 18.47
C LYS A 338 -4.34 -15.52 17.40
N LYS A 339 -4.04 -16.78 17.03
CA LYS A 339 -4.89 -17.53 16.10
C LYS A 339 -6.33 -17.53 16.59
N GLY A 340 -7.27 -17.18 15.71
CA GLY A 340 -8.69 -17.10 16.03
C GLY A 340 -9.18 -15.73 16.51
N THR A 341 -8.30 -14.77 16.84
CA THR A 341 -8.70 -13.37 17.07
C THR A 341 -8.97 -12.66 15.74
N TRP A 342 -9.65 -11.51 15.79
CA TRP A 342 -10.06 -10.77 14.61
C TRP A 342 -8.92 -10.38 13.66
N ASP A 343 -7.70 -10.24 14.19
CA ASP A 343 -6.46 -9.89 13.50
C ASP A 343 -5.43 -11.05 13.44
N GLY A 344 -5.86 -12.28 13.75
CA GLY A 344 -4.98 -13.44 13.89
C GLY A 344 -4.47 -14.01 12.56
N GLY A 345 -5.03 -13.62 11.42
CA GLY A 345 -4.69 -14.14 10.09
C GLY A 345 -3.90 -13.18 9.23
N CYS A 346 -4.55 -12.17 8.68
CA CYS A 346 -3.95 -11.22 7.75
C CYS A 346 -4.16 -9.79 8.21
N ILE A 347 -3.16 -8.94 8.02
CA ILE A 347 -3.21 -7.51 8.32
C ILE A 347 -2.89 -6.72 7.05
N PHE A 348 -3.73 -5.72 6.75
CA PHE A 348 -3.62 -4.82 5.60
C PHE A 348 -3.77 -3.39 6.10
N THR A 349 -2.70 -2.60 6.07
CA THR A 349 -2.80 -1.19 6.46
C THR A 349 -3.64 -0.39 5.47
N ALA A 350 -4.21 0.69 5.92
CA ALA A 350 -4.90 1.62 5.03
C ALA A 350 -3.95 2.21 3.99
N SER A 351 -4.49 2.72 2.89
CA SER A 351 -3.70 3.33 1.81
C SER A 351 -2.85 4.50 2.29
N GLN A 352 -3.36 5.31 3.21
CA GLN A 352 -2.62 6.36 3.90
C GLN A 352 -2.66 6.05 5.41
N PRO A 353 -1.81 5.12 5.88
CA PRO A 353 -2.02 4.48 7.16
C PRO A 353 -1.81 5.40 8.37
N LEU A 354 -0.94 6.41 8.25
CA LEU A 354 -0.58 7.29 9.35
C LEU A 354 -1.49 8.52 9.37
N GLN A 355 -2.29 8.65 10.42
CA GLN A 355 -3.17 9.81 10.61
C GLN A 355 -2.91 10.46 11.96
N GLY A 356 -2.61 11.76 11.94
CA GLY A 356 -2.41 12.53 13.16
C GLY A 356 -3.73 12.86 13.86
N LEU A 357 -3.75 12.73 15.19
CA LEU A 357 -4.85 13.19 16.03
C LEU A 357 -4.29 13.72 17.36
N GLY A 358 -4.27 15.04 17.51
CA GLY A 358 -3.63 15.70 18.64
C GLY A 358 -2.14 15.37 18.71
N ASP A 359 -1.69 14.81 19.83
CA ASP A 359 -0.32 14.37 20.10
C ASP A 359 -0.04 12.92 19.69
N ARG A 360 -0.96 12.29 18.98
CA ARG A 360 -0.90 10.87 18.61
C ARG A 360 -0.89 10.68 17.10
N ILE A 361 -0.28 9.59 16.65
CA ILE A 361 -0.39 9.09 15.31
C ILE A 361 -1.12 7.75 15.36
N PHE A 362 -2.25 7.65 14.66
CA PHE A 362 -2.96 6.40 14.45
C PHE A 362 -2.45 5.69 13.22
N ILE A 363 -2.32 4.37 13.33
CA ILE A 363 -2.11 3.47 12.19
C ILE A 363 -3.41 2.71 11.97
N PHE A 364 -4.11 3.01 10.89
CA PHE A 364 -5.31 2.30 10.51
C PHE A 364 -4.97 1.06 9.69
N TYR A 365 -5.62 -0.06 10.00
CA TYR A 365 -5.50 -1.29 9.23
C TYR A 365 -6.81 -2.10 9.27
N SER A 366 -7.07 -2.84 8.22
CA SER A 366 -8.07 -3.90 8.19
C SER A 366 -7.40 -5.25 8.43
N ALA A 367 -8.13 -6.18 9.04
CA ALA A 367 -7.57 -7.48 9.36
C ALA A 367 -8.58 -8.60 9.16
N SER A 368 -8.07 -9.81 9.02
CA SER A 368 -8.84 -11.04 8.91
C SER A 368 -8.44 -12.01 10.01
N ARG A 369 -9.42 -12.71 10.54
CA ARG A 369 -9.22 -13.83 11.48
C ARG A 369 -8.50 -15.01 10.83
N HIS A 370 -8.72 -15.21 9.54
CA HIS A 370 -8.22 -16.33 8.76
C HIS A 370 -6.95 -15.97 8.01
N ASP A 371 -6.11 -16.98 7.77
CA ASP A 371 -4.97 -16.84 6.88
C ASP A 371 -5.43 -16.64 5.41
N HIS A 372 -4.52 -16.20 4.55
CA HIS A 372 -4.84 -15.81 3.17
C HIS A 372 -5.38 -16.99 2.32
N ASN A 373 -4.93 -18.19 2.58
CA ASN A 373 -5.28 -19.38 1.79
C ASN A 373 -6.38 -20.21 2.45
N TYR A 374 -7.07 -19.63 3.43
CA TYR A 374 -8.14 -20.33 4.13
C TYR A 374 -9.34 -20.51 3.22
N THR A 375 -9.66 -21.75 2.89
CA THR A 375 -10.83 -22.16 2.11
C THR A 375 -11.60 -23.26 2.85
N LYS A 376 -12.91 -23.36 2.61
CA LYS A 376 -13.75 -24.42 3.20
C LYS A 376 -13.35 -25.85 2.81
N ARG A 377 -12.53 -25.99 1.76
CA ARG A 377 -12.16 -27.28 1.18
C ARG A 377 -10.89 -27.85 1.81
N LYS A 378 -10.85 -27.95 3.11
CA LYS A 378 -9.83 -28.77 3.80
C LYS A 378 -10.51 -29.79 4.68
#